data_0464d682395a3c5f6ca8c6027be24e8c
#
_entry.id   0464d682395a3c5f6ca8c6027be24e8c
#
_cell.length_a   1.000
_cell.length_b   1.000
_cell.length_c   1.000
_cell.angle_alpha   90.00
_cell.angle_beta   90.00
_cell.angle_gamma   90.00
#
_symmetry.space_group_name_H-M   'P 1'
#
loop_
_entity.id
_entity.type
_entity.pdbx_description
1 polymer ?
#
loop_
_entity_poly.entity_id
_entity_poly.type
_entity_poly.pdbx_seq_one_letter_code
_entity_poly.pdbx_strand_id
1 'polypeptide(L)'
;MSEWRFHPGPTILGGENIAQRLAQELPNGACLFVTDTHMIESGLAAPYRDAIASTGRGVRIFDDVEADPSEKTLLDAVAAGREAGASHVVGFGGGSPMDVAKLAAYLIGSGDPLDSIWGVEQANGEGLPLALVPTTAGTGSEATPVSIITCEGGEKRGVNARAIGARWAALDPELTIGKPRALTAATGIDAMVHAIEAFTSAHAKNPLSDMLAKQALGLLADNLLTACEQPDDRKARGAMLLGAHLAGLAFANAPVAGVHALAYPLGGIYHLPHGLSNALMLRPVLEHNSEAARELYAELAPILDPGCANEASQGRTQRLIARLEELVVESGLKPRLRDHDVPREDIPMLAREAMKQQRLLVNNPCPIDEADAARLYEAAW
;
A
#
# COMPACT_ATOMS: atom_id res chain seq x y z
N MET A 1 12.57 -20.02 19.82
CA MET A 1 12.02 -18.97 18.92
C MET A 1 12.69 -19.16 17.56
N SER A 2 11.91 -19.19 16.48
CA SER A 2 12.47 -19.16 15.12
C SER A 2 13.26 -17.86 14.92
N GLU A 3 14.30 -17.89 14.11
CA GLU A 3 15.03 -16.68 13.72
C GLU A 3 14.10 -15.76 12.91
N TRP A 4 14.12 -14.47 13.20
CA TRP A 4 13.37 -13.46 12.45
C TRP A 4 14.14 -12.14 12.40
N ARG A 5 13.82 -11.32 11.42
CA ARG A 5 14.37 -9.97 11.26
C ARG A 5 13.21 -8.99 11.12
N PHE A 6 13.33 -7.82 11.74
CA PHE A 6 12.38 -6.72 11.63
C PHE A 6 13.07 -5.44 11.18
N HIS A 7 12.44 -4.74 10.24
CA HIS A 7 12.90 -3.46 9.73
C HIS A 7 11.97 -2.35 10.25
N PRO A 8 12.46 -1.37 11.04
CA PRO A 8 11.60 -0.40 11.72
C PRO A 8 10.99 0.67 10.79
N GLY A 9 11.36 0.69 9.50
CA GLY A 9 10.86 1.70 8.55
C GLY A 9 11.42 3.10 8.76
N PRO A 10 10.74 4.14 8.21
CA PRO A 10 11.18 5.54 8.27
C PRO A 10 10.96 6.17 9.65
N THR A 11 11.61 7.31 9.89
CA THR A 11 11.21 8.24 10.96
C THR A 11 9.85 8.83 10.62
N ILE A 12 8.88 8.71 11.53
CA ILE A 12 7.51 9.19 11.32
C ILE A 12 7.36 10.62 11.87
N LEU A 13 6.85 11.52 11.03
CA LEU A 13 6.43 12.85 11.42
C LEU A 13 4.90 12.90 11.44
N GLY A 14 4.32 13.14 12.60
CA GLY A 14 2.87 13.29 12.80
C GLY A 14 2.56 14.48 13.70
N GLY A 15 1.30 14.91 13.76
CA GLY A 15 0.83 16.03 14.59
C GLY A 15 0.70 17.34 13.81
N GLU A 16 1.05 18.46 14.42
CA GLU A 16 0.91 19.79 13.83
C GLU A 16 2.16 20.24 13.06
N ASN A 17 1.95 21.17 12.10
CA ASN A 17 3.02 21.81 11.32
C ASN A 17 3.98 20.82 10.64
N ILE A 18 3.41 19.72 10.10
CA ILE A 18 4.21 18.61 9.55
C ILE A 18 5.07 19.07 8.38
N ALA A 19 4.54 19.93 7.49
CA ALA A 19 5.29 20.46 6.34
C ALA A 19 6.56 21.22 6.78
N GLN A 20 6.45 22.10 7.80
CA GLN A 20 7.58 22.87 8.33
C GLN A 20 8.59 21.95 9.04
N ARG A 21 8.10 20.98 9.81
CA ARG A 21 8.97 20.01 10.50
C ARG A 21 9.72 19.14 9.50
N LEU A 22 9.04 18.65 8.46
CA LEU A 22 9.71 17.91 7.39
C LEU A 22 10.78 18.76 6.71
N ALA A 23 10.47 20.01 6.36
CA ALA A 23 11.45 20.92 5.75
C ALA A 23 12.70 21.14 6.62
N GLN A 24 12.59 21.07 7.95
CA GLN A 24 13.74 21.18 8.86
C GLN A 24 14.59 19.89 8.91
N GLU A 25 13.98 18.72 8.72
CA GLU A 25 14.67 17.43 8.70
C GLU A 25 15.46 17.18 7.39
N LEU A 26 15.02 17.79 6.28
CA LEU A 26 15.62 17.55 4.97
C LEU A 26 17.06 18.09 4.91
N PRO A 27 17.99 17.43 4.17
CA PRO A 27 19.34 17.92 3.94
C PRO A 27 19.35 19.28 3.21
N ASN A 28 20.46 19.99 3.27
CA ASN A 28 20.69 21.16 2.45
C ASN A 28 20.85 20.78 0.97
N GLY A 29 20.57 21.71 0.07
CA GLY A 29 20.70 21.55 -1.39
C GLY A 29 19.36 21.49 -2.09
N ALA A 30 19.37 21.14 -3.38
CA ALA A 30 18.18 21.11 -4.21
C ALA A 30 17.29 19.88 -3.90
N CYS A 31 15.98 20.09 -3.87
CA CYS A 31 14.95 19.08 -3.70
C CYS A 31 14.36 18.70 -5.05
N LEU A 32 14.30 17.40 -5.37
CA LEU A 32 13.36 16.89 -6.36
C LEU A 32 12.04 16.58 -5.66
N PHE A 33 10.96 17.29 -6.04
CA PHE A 33 9.63 17.12 -5.51
C PHE A 33 8.78 16.36 -6.55
N VAL A 34 8.52 15.06 -6.29
CA VAL A 34 7.80 14.15 -7.21
C VAL A 34 6.34 14.04 -6.76
N THR A 35 5.42 14.34 -7.68
CA THR A 35 3.98 14.34 -7.41
C THR A 35 3.18 14.08 -8.70
N ASP A 36 1.88 14.23 -8.64
CA ASP A 36 0.99 14.25 -9.81
C ASP A 36 0.38 15.64 -10.04
N THR A 37 -0.11 15.88 -11.27
CA THR A 37 -0.72 17.15 -11.68
C THR A 37 -1.87 17.56 -10.76
N HIS A 38 -2.69 16.60 -10.31
CA HIS A 38 -3.83 16.90 -9.43
C HIS A 38 -3.38 17.47 -8.08
N MET A 39 -2.29 17.00 -7.50
CA MET A 39 -1.76 17.53 -6.23
C MET A 39 -1.28 18.97 -6.36
N ILE A 40 -0.78 19.35 -7.54
CA ILE A 40 -0.37 20.73 -7.84
C ILE A 40 -1.60 21.62 -8.06
N GLU A 41 -2.53 21.21 -8.93
CA GLU A 41 -3.72 21.98 -9.31
C GLU A 41 -4.69 22.19 -8.13
N SER A 42 -4.83 21.19 -7.27
CA SER A 42 -5.66 21.29 -6.04
C SER A 42 -5.03 22.15 -4.95
N GLY A 43 -3.74 22.49 -5.07
CA GLY A 43 -3.00 23.25 -4.07
C GLY A 43 -2.57 22.43 -2.85
N LEU A 44 -2.86 21.13 -2.79
CA LEU A 44 -2.49 20.27 -1.64
C LEU A 44 -0.98 20.18 -1.44
N ALA A 45 -0.19 20.23 -2.51
CA ALA A 45 1.27 20.18 -2.44
C ALA A 45 1.91 21.51 -2.00
N ALA A 46 1.20 22.64 -2.12
CA ALA A 46 1.75 23.97 -1.89
C ALA A 46 2.35 24.16 -0.48
N PRO A 47 1.69 23.76 0.64
CA PRO A 47 2.26 23.94 1.97
C PRO A 47 3.63 23.25 2.16
N TYR A 48 3.81 22.06 1.57
CA TYR A 48 5.05 21.31 1.65
C TYR A 48 6.15 21.91 0.77
N ARG A 49 5.82 22.20 -0.48
CA ARG A 49 6.73 22.87 -1.43
C ARG A 49 7.24 24.22 -0.86
N ASP A 50 6.31 25.05 -0.37
CA ASP A 50 6.63 26.37 0.13
C ASP A 50 7.43 26.34 1.44
N ALA A 51 7.13 25.36 2.33
CA ALA A 51 7.94 25.12 3.53
C ALA A 51 9.38 24.75 3.17
N ILE A 52 9.60 23.87 2.18
CA ILE A 52 10.95 23.49 1.73
C ILE A 52 11.66 24.71 1.11
N ALA A 53 10.98 25.44 0.21
CA ALA A 53 11.57 26.63 -0.45
C ALA A 53 11.91 27.74 0.57
N SER A 54 11.10 27.92 1.61
CA SER A 54 11.34 28.94 2.66
C SER A 54 12.65 28.73 3.43
N THR A 55 13.20 27.54 3.39
CA THR A 55 14.51 27.23 3.98
C THR A 55 15.70 27.62 3.10
N GLY A 56 15.45 28.22 1.94
CA GLY A 56 16.48 28.61 0.96
C GLY A 56 16.87 27.46 0.00
N ARG A 57 16.19 26.33 0.01
CA ARG A 57 16.43 25.22 -0.92
C ARG A 57 15.75 25.48 -2.25
N GLY A 58 16.44 25.14 -3.37
CA GLY A 58 15.81 25.04 -4.68
C GLY A 58 14.85 23.85 -4.71
N VAL A 59 13.66 24.01 -5.30
CA VAL A 59 12.67 22.94 -5.46
C VAL A 59 12.41 22.73 -6.93
N ARG A 60 12.80 21.56 -7.47
CA ARG A 60 12.44 21.09 -8.79
C ARG A 60 11.19 20.24 -8.69
N ILE A 61 10.08 20.66 -9.23
CA ILE A 61 8.84 19.91 -9.27
C ILE A 61 8.87 18.99 -10.49
N PHE A 62 8.46 17.73 -10.29
CA PHE A 62 8.12 16.75 -11.31
C PHE A 62 6.70 16.26 -10.99
N ASP A 63 5.71 16.68 -11.78
CA ASP A 63 4.28 16.50 -11.53
C ASP A 63 3.55 15.67 -12.61
N ASP A 64 4.31 15.04 -13.50
CA ASP A 64 3.78 14.21 -14.59
C ASP A 64 3.59 12.73 -14.22
N VAL A 65 3.43 12.41 -12.92
CA VAL A 65 3.24 11.02 -12.53
C VAL A 65 1.77 10.60 -12.73
N GLU A 66 1.57 9.64 -13.62
CA GLU A 66 0.27 9.00 -13.88
C GLU A 66 -0.03 7.86 -12.89
N ALA A 67 -1.29 7.44 -12.87
CA ALA A 67 -1.65 6.20 -12.20
C ALA A 67 -0.97 5.00 -12.89
N ASP A 68 -0.47 4.03 -12.12
CA ASP A 68 0.34 2.91 -12.65
C ASP A 68 1.54 3.41 -13.49
N PRO A 69 2.50 4.14 -12.86
CA PRO A 69 3.50 4.92 -13.55
C PRO A 69 4.40 4.08 -14.45
N SER A 70 4.73 4.65 -15.61
CA SER A 70 5.57 4.00 -16.61
C SER A 70 7.06 4.09 -16.27
N GLU A 71 7.84 3.20 -16.88
CA GLU A 71 9.30 3.27 -16.85
C GLU A 71 9.79 4.62 -17.42
N LYS A 72 9.13 5.12 -18.47
CA LYS A 72 9.45 6.42 -19.06
C LYS A 72 9.28 7.54 -18.03
N THR A 73 8.15 7.60 -17.35
CA THR A 73 7.87 8.59 -16.29
C THR A 73 8.93 8.55 -15.18
N LEU A 74 9.32 7.36 -14.74
CA LEU A 74 10.41 7.20 -13.79
C LEU A 74 11.72 7.81 -14.31
N LEU A 75 12.11 7.47 -15.54
CA LEU A 75 13.38 7.96 -16.12
C LEU A 75 13.36 9.48 -16.38
N ASP A 76 12.21 10.04 -16.72
CA ASP A 76 12.02 11.51 -16.84
C ASP A 76 12.17 12.20 -15.46
N ALA A 77 11.63 11.60 -14.37
CA ALA A 77 11.84 12.11 -13.01
C ALA A 77 13.32 12.05 -12.60
N VAL A 78 14.03 10.97 -12.93
CA VAL A 78 15.47 10.84 -12.69
C VAL A 78 16.26 11.92 -13.45
N ALA A 79 15.92 12.15 -14.73
CA ALA A 79 16.57 13.19 -15.55
C ALA A 79 16.34 14.58 -14.95
N ALA A 80 15.10 14.92 -14.55
CA ALA A 80 14.76 16.18 -13.91
C ALA A 80 15.53 16.42 -12.61
N GLY A 81 15.69 15.35 -11.79
CA GLY A 81 16.46 15.43 -10.54
C GLY A 81 17.95 15.60 -10.75
N ARG A 82 18.53 14.92 -11.74
CA ARG A 82 19.95 15.08 -12.12
C ARG A 82 20.23 16.49 -12.66
N GLU A 83 19.36 17.00 -13.54
CA GLU A 83 19.45 18.36 -14.08
C GLU A 83 19.43 19.42 -12.96
N ALA A 84 18.55 19.23 -11.97
CA ALA A 84 18.46 20.14 -10.83
C ALA A 84 19.60 19.97 -9.80
N GLY A 85 20.48 18.99 -9.95
CA GLY A 85 21.49 18.66 -8.94
C GLY A 85 20.85 18.28 -7.60
N ALA A 86 19.77 17.50 -7.63
CA ALA A 86 19.02 17.13 -6.44
C ALA A 86 19.91 16.41 -5.42
N SER A 87 19.85 16.84 -4.16
CA SER A 87 20.53 16.25 -3.01
C SER A 87 19.61 15.39 -2.13
N HIS A 88 18.30 15.50 -2.35
CA HIS A 88 17.26 14.72 -1.69
C HIS A 88 15.98 14.73 -2.54
N VAL A 89 15.09 13.79 -2.25
CA VAL A 89 13.81 13.63 -2.95
C VAL A 89 12.66 13.66 -1.95
N VAL A 90 11.56 14.31 -2.35
CA VAL A 90 10.27 14.25 -1.65
C VAL A 90 9.24 13.67 -2.59
N GLY A 91 8.63 12.54 -2.23
CA GLY A 91 7.49 11.96 -2.92
C GLY A 91 6.20 12.37 -2.23
N PHE A 92 5.29 13.05 -2.93
CA PHE A 92 4.05 13.59 -2.40
C PHE A 92 2.86 13.08 -3.21
N GLY A 93 1.96 12.31 -2.60
CA GLY A 93 0.78 11.79 -3.29
C GLY A 93 0.33 10.42 -2.81
N GLY A 94 -0.34 9.68 -3.68
CA GLY A 94 -0.67 8.27 -3.48
C GLY A 94 0.52 7.35 -3.73
N GLY A 95 0.23 6.04 -3.91
CA GLY A 95 1.28 5.04 -4.17
C GLY A 95 2.16 5.38 -5.38
N SER A 96 1.57 5.80 -6.51
CA SER A 96 2.29 6.06 -7.76
C SER A 96 3.39 7.12 -7.65
N PRO A 97 3.12 8.36 -7.17
CA PRO A 97 4.18 9.34 -6.96
C PRO A 97 5.25 8.89 -5.95
N MET A 98 4.85 8.16 -4.90
CA MET A 98 5.80 7.67 -3.91
C MET A 98 6.70 6.58 -4.48
N ASP A 99 6.18 5.69 -5.31
CA ASP A 99 6.95 4.63 -5.96
C ASP A 99 7.96 5.20 -6.98
N VAL A 100 7.56 6.19 -7.79
CA VAL A 100 8.49 6.93 -8.66
C VAL A 100 9.56 7.64 -7.84
N ALA A 101 9.19 8.30 -6.74
CA ALA A 101 10.14 9.01 -5.88
C ALA A 101 11.19 8.09 -5.26
N LYS A 102 10.80 6.87 -4.84
CA LYS A 102 11.72 5.85 -4.29
C LYS A 102 12.81 5.48 -5.30
N LEU A 103 12.40 5.10 -6.51
CA LEU A 103 13.35 4.70 -7.53
C LEU A 103 14.14 5.89 -8.09
N ALA A 104 13.52 7.08 -8.22
CA ALA A 104 14.24 8.29 -8.62
C ALA A 104 15.35 8.63 -7.60
N ALA A 105 15.02 8.62 -6.29
CA ALA A 105 16.03 8.85 -5.24
C ALA A 105 17.19 7.85 -5.33
N TYR A 106 16.85 6.57 -5.51
CA TYR A 106 17.87 5.53 -5.62
C TYR A 106 18.73 5.70 -6.88
N LEU A 107 18.13 5.81 -8.07
CA LEU A 107 18.86 5.87 -9.35
C LEU A 107 19.69 7.16 -9.51
N ILE A 108 19.28 8.27 -8.87
CA ILE A 108 20.07 9.50 -8.85
C ILE A 108 21.29 9.34 -7.96
N GLY A 109 21.11 8.78 -6.75
CA GLY A 109 22.18 8.64 -5.75
C GLY A 109 23.20 7.57 -6.13
N SER A 110 22.75 6.36 -6.46
CA SER A 110 23.62 5.22 -6.77
C SER A 110 24.27 5.32 -8.17
N GLY A 111 23.55 5.88 -9.15
CA GLY A 111 23.95 5.82 -10.54
C GLY A 111 23.76 4.46 -11.22
N ASP A 112 23.15 3.49 -10.54
CA ASP A 112 22.90 2.16 -11.09
C ASP A 112 21.94 2.23 -12.29
N PRO A 113 22.08 1.34 -13.29
CA PRO A 113 21.11 1.24 -14.36
C PRO A 113 19.82 0.57 -13.85
N LEU A 114 18.65 1.04 -14.31
CA LEU A 114 17.35 0.53 -13.88
C LEU A 114 17.21 -0.98 -14.08
N ASP A 115 17.73 -1.52 -15.19
CA ASP A 115 17.64 -2.94 -15.50
C ASP A 115 18.36 -3.87 -14.50
N SER A 116 19.31 -3.33 -13.74
CA SER A 116 20.09 -4.09 -12.77
C SER A 116 19.41 -4.26 -11.41
N ILE A 117 18.33 -3.53 -11.14
CA ILE A 117 17.74 -3.43 -9.80
C ILE A 117 16.38 -4.12 -9.64
N TRP A 118 15.82 -4.68 -10.72
CA TRP A 118 14.56 -5.38 -10.68
C TRP A 118 14.58 -6.61 -9.79
N GLY A 119 13.54 -6.79 -8.97
CA GLY A 119 13.40 -7.96 -8.09
C GLY A 119 13.64 -7.66 -6.62
N VAL A 120 14.08 -8.68 -5.88
CA VAL A 120 14.28 -8.61 -4.42
C VAL A 120 15.76 -8.44 -4.10
N GLU A 121 16.09 -7.42 -3.29
CA GLU A 121 17.45 -7.11 -2.81
C GLU A 121 18.49 -6.99 -3.94
N GLN A 122 18.08 -6.47 -5.12
CA GLN A 122 19.00 -6.21 -6.24
C GLN A 122 19.56 -4.77 -6.18
N ALA A 123 18.85 -3.83 -5.60
CA ALA A 123 19.31 -2.46 -5.37
C ALA A 123 20.23 -2.43 -4.13
N ASN A 124 21.54 -2.34 -4.32
CA ASN A 124 22.54 -2.41 -3.27
C ASN A 124 23.39 -1.15 -3.12
N GLY A 125 23.16 -0.14 -3.97
CA GLY A 125 23.82 1.17 -3.89
C GLY A 125 23.22 2.07 -2.82
N GLU A 126 23.70 3.30 -2.73
CA GLU A 126 23.21 4.32 -1.82
C GLU A 126 22.35 5.34 -2.59
N GLY A 127 21.05 5.39 -2.27
CA GLY A 127 20.12 6.39 -2.80
C GLY A 127 20.26 7.76 -2.14
N LEU A 128 19.68 8.79 -2.75
CA LEU A 128 19.50 10.08 -2.09
C LEU A 128 18.56 9.95 -0.89
N PRO A 129 18.73 10.78 0.16
CA PRO A 129 17.75 10.89 1.24
C PRO A 129 16.35 11.14 0.70
N LEU A 130 15.39 10.33 1.15
CA LEU A 130 14.01 10.31 0.65
C LEU A 130 13.03 10.59 1.78
N ALA A 131 12.08 11.49 1.52
CA ALA A 131 10.91 11.69 2.36
C ALA A 131 9.65 11.37 1.55
N LEU A 132 8.68 10.70 2.17
CA LEU A 132 7.41 10.37 1.56
C LEU A 132 6.25 10.96 2.35
N VAL A 133 5.29 11.54 1.60
CA VAL A 133 4.12 12.24 2.14
C VAL A 133 2.87 11.66 1.51
N PRO A 134 2.24 10.64 2.14
CA PRO A 134 1.05 10.00 1.61
C PRO A 134 -0.17 10.93 1.67
N THR A 135 -0.95 10.95 0.60
CA THR A 135 -2.24 11.66 0.52
C THR A 135 -3.43 10.70 0.48
N THR A 136 -3.19 9.40 0.60
CA THR A 136 -4.18 8.33 0.70
C THR A 136 -3.85 7.41 1.87
N ALA A 137 -4.87 6.87 2.51
CA ALA A 137 -4.74 5.93 3.62
C ALA A 137 -5.00 4.50 3.10
N GLY A 138 -4.02 3.90 2.45
CA GLY A 138 -4.20 2.58 1.82
C GLY A 138 -2.89 1.84 1.61
N THR A 139 -2.13 2.22 0.62
CA THR A 139 -0.97 1.47 0.12
C THR A 139 0.15 1.26 1.16
N GLY A 140 0.28 2.16 2.15
CA GLY A 140 1.42 2.13 3.07
C GLY A 140 2.79 2.24 2.36
N SER A 141 2.82 2.78 1.12
CA SER A 141 4.04 2.85 0.31
C SER A 141 5.14 3.63 1.01
N GLU A 142 4.80 4.64 1.84
CA GLU A 142 5.78 5.39 2.64
C GLU A 142 6.48 4.55 3.71
N ALA A 143 5.88 3.44 4.10
CA ALA A 143 6.42 2.52 5.11
C ALA A 143 7.24 1.37 4.52
N THR A 144 7.18 1.17 3.20
CA THR A 144 7.71 -0.02 2.54
C THR A 144 8.91 0.27 1.65
N PRO A 145 9.88 -0.65 1.55
CA PRO A 145 10.96 -0.59 0.59
C PRO A 145 10.57 -1.24 -0.76
N VAL A 146 9.32 -1.04 -1.19
CA VAL A 146 8.77 -1.62 -2.43
C VAL A 146 8.34 -0.50 -3.37
N SER A 147 8.63 -0.66 -4.64
CA SER A 147 8.15 0.20 -5.73
C SER A 147 7.73 -0.67 -6.91
N ILE A 148 6.59 -0.33 -7.53
CA ILE A 148 6.03 -1.05 -8.68
C ILE A 148 5.92 -0.08 -9.85
N ILE A 149 6.52 -0.45 -10.99
CA ILE A 149 6.52 0.34 -12.22
C ILE A 149 5.97 -0.49 -13.37
N THR A 150 5.25 0.14 -14.27
CA THR A 150 4.73 -0.48 -15.48
C THR A 150 5.77 -0.38 -16.59
N CYS A 151 6.31 -1.52 -17.02
CA CYS A 151 7.29 -1.62 -18.11
C CYS A 151 6.61 -1.78 -19.48
N GLU A 152 7.41 -1.83 -20.54
CA GLU A 152 6.91 -2.07 -21.90
C GLU A 152 6.02 -3.33 -21.96
N GLY A 153 4.94 -3.25 -22.74
CA GLY A 153 3.96 -4.36 -22.83
C GLY A 153 2.96 -4.43 -21.68
N GLY A 154 2.96 -3.47 -20.72
CA GLY A 154 2.02 -3.44 -19.60
C GLY A 154 2.41 -4.36 -18.43
N GLU A 155 3.60 -4.95 -18.46
CA GLU A 155 4.11 -5.78 -17.36
C GLU A 155 4.42 -4.90 -16.14
N LYS A 156 3.87 -5.24 -14.96
CA LYS A 156 4.24 -4.59 -13.69
C LYS A 156 5.47 -5.27 -13.10
N ARG A 157 6.57 -4.53 -13.02
CA ARG A 157 7.82 -4.98 -12.39
C ARG A 157 8.05 -4.26 -11.07
N GLY A 158 8.57 -4.99 -10.10
CA GLY A 158 8.82 -4.46 -8.77
C GLY A 158 10.29 -4.46 -8.38
N VAL A 159 10.67 -3.45 -7.61
CA VAL A 159 11.90 -3.43 -6.82
C VAL A 159 11.49 -3.55 -5.35
N ASN A 160 12.06 -4.52 -4.65
CA ASN A 160 11.90 -4.67 -3.21
C ASN A 160 13.30 -4.74 -2.58
N ALA A 161 13.80 -3.60 -2.12
CA ALA A 161 15.14 -3.50 -1.55
C ALA A 161 15.21 -2.38 -0.51
N ARG A 162 15.93 -2.62 0.57
CA ARG A 162 16.05 -1.62 1.66
C ARG A 162 16.62 -0.29 1.21
N ALA A 163 17.48 -0.30 0.19
CA ALA A 163 18.12 0.87 -0.35
C ALA A 163 17.15 1.91 -0.96
N ILE A 164 15.91 1.50 -1.32
CA ILE A 164 14.89 2.41 -1.83
C ILE A 164 13.91 2.90 -0.74
N GLY A 165 14.08 2.46 0.50
CA GLY A 165 13.20 2.85 1.61
C GLY A 165 13.34 4.32 1.99
N ALA A 166 12.22 4.92 2.42
CA ALA A 166 12.22 6.31 2.87
C ALA A 166 12.97 6.48 4.20
N ARG A 167 13.61 7.63 4.37
CA ARG A 167 14.17 8.06 5.64
C ARG A 167 13.13 8.72 6.54
N TRP A 168 12.15 9.44 5.94
CA TRP A 168 11.06 10.08 6.66
C TRP A 168 9.73 9.79 6.00
N ALA A 169 8.69 9.59 6.82
CA ALA A 169 7.29 9.55 6.42
C ALA A 169 6.53 10.66 7.15
N ALA A 170 5.84 11.51 6.40
CA ALA A 170 5.06 12.62 6.95
C ALA A 170 3.57 12.26 6.89
N LEU A 171 2.98 11.89 8.02
CA LEU A 171 1.58 11.47 8.12
C LEU A 171 0.69 12.66 8.49
N ASP A 172 0.18 13.33 7.48
CA ASP A 172 -0.66 14.54 7.61
C ASP A 172 -2.13 14.22 7.26
N PRO A 173 -3.03 14.15 8.25
CA PRO A 173 -4.45 13.89 8.02
C PRO A 173 -5.13 14.91 7.09
N GLU A 174 -4.67 16.17 7.09
CA GLU A 174 -5.23 17.22 6.24
C GLU A 174 -5.17 16.87 4.75
N LEU A 175 -4.17 16.08 4.33
CA LEU A 175 -4.00 15.65 2.95
C LEU A 175 -5.02 14.58 2.51
N THR A 176 -5.72 13.97 3.47
CA THR A 176 -6.73 12.94 3.22
C THR A 176 -8.17 13.45 3.35
N ILE A 177 -8.36 14.71 3.83
CA ILE A 177 -9.66 15.34 3.97
C ILE A 177 -10.33 15.53 2.61
N GLY A 178 -11.65 15.35 2.55
CA GLY A 178 -12.45 15.55 1.35
C GLY A 178 -12.25 14.49 0.26
N LYS A 179 -11.47 13.44 0.50
CA LYS A 179 -11.33 12.35 -0.49
C LYS A 179 -12.67 11.63 -0.70
N PRO A 180 -13.01 11.28 -1.95
CA PRO A 180 -14.27 10.61 -2.27
C PRO A 180 -14.48 9.33 -1.48
N ARG A 181 -15.74 9.03 -1.12
CA ARG A 181 -16.13 7.81 -0.38
C ARG A 181 -15.57 6.55 -1.02
N ALA A 182 -15.72 6.39 -2.34
CA ALA A 182 -15.23 5.20 -3.05
C ALA A 182 -13.71 5.00 -2.92
N LEU A 183 -12.94 6.09 -3.01
CA LEU A 183 -11.48 6.04 -2.81
C LEU A 183 -11.14 5.70 -1.38
N THR A 184 -11.79 6.36 -0.40
CA THR A 184 -11.58 6.09 1.03
C THR A 184 -11.89 4.63 1.38
N ALA A 185 -13.00 4.09 0.88
CA ALA A 185 -13.42 2.72 1.08
C ALA A 185 -12.41 1.73 0.49
N ALA A 186 -12.07 1.90 -0.80
CA ALA A 186 -11.15 0.99 -1.48
C ALA A 186 -9.77 0.98 -0.82
N THR A 187 -9.20 2.15 -0.52
CA THR A 187 -7.88 2.24 0.11
C THR A 187 -7.89 1.73 1.56
N GLY A 188 -8.96 1.99 2.32
CA GLY A 188 -9.07 1.51 3.69
C GLY A 188 -9.21 -0.01 3.77
N ILE A 189 -10.00 -0.64 2.88
CA ILE A 189 -10.07 -2.11 2.78
C ILE A 189 -8.72 -2.67 2.34
N ASP A 190 -8.01 -2.05 1.40
CA ASP A 190 -6.66 -2.42 1.00
C ASP A 190 -5.70 -2.48 2.20
N ALA A 191 -5.68 -1.44 3.03
CA ALA A 191 -4.88 -1.41 4.25
C ALA A 191 -5.27 -2.51 5.26
N MET A 192 -6.58 -2.86 5.36
CA MET A 192 -7.01 -4.00 6.18
C MET A 192 -6.50 -5.32 5.61
N VAL A 193 -6.53 -5.51 4.29
CA VAL A 193 -5.95 -6.69 3.63
C VAL A 193 -4.47 -6.79 3.92
N HIS A 194 -3.71 -5.69 3.80
CA HIS A 194 -2.30 -5.65 4.18
C HIS A 194 -2.06 -6.15 5.60
N ALA A 195 -2.84 -5.65 6.56
CA ALA A 195 -2.72 -6.06 7.97
C ALA A 195 -3.04 -7.55 8.17
N ILE A 196 -4.12 -8.05 7.57
CA ILE A 196 -4.55 -9.45 7.71
C ILE A 196 -3.54 -10.38 7.05
N GLU A 197 -3.11 -10.10 5.82
CA GLU A 197 -2.14 -10.96 5.14
C GLU A 197 -0.77 -10.93 5.81
N ALA A 198 -0.32 -9.79 6.32
CA ALA A 198 0.91 -9.72 7.12
C ALA A 198 0.80 -10.58 8.39
N PHE A 199 -0.33 -10.53 9.09
CA PHE A 199 -0.55 -11.32 10.29
C PHE A 199 -0.63 -12.81 10.03
N THR A 200 -1.11 -13.22 8.86
CA THR A 200 -1.28 -14.63 8.48
C THR A 200 -0.21 -15.13 7.51
N SER A 201 0.79 -14.31 7.17
CA SER A 201 1.86 -14.67 6.23
C SER A 201 2.60 -15.93 6.67
N ALA A 202 2.74 -16.91 5.78
CA ALA A 202 3.43 -18.17 6.07
C ALA A 202 4.94 -17.98 6.28
N HIS A 203 5.51 -16.91 5.71
CA HIS A 203 6.92 -16.60 5.79
C HIS A 203 7.17 -15.22 6.41
N ALA A 204 8.30 -15.07 7.07
CA ALA A 204 8.78 -13.83 7.70
C ALA A 204 7.87 -13.24 8.81
N LYS A 205 6.71 -13.87 9.13
CA LYS A 205 5.87 -13.51 10.28
C LYS A 205 6.72 -13.42 11.55
N ASN A 206 6.54 -12.33 12.32
CA ASN A 206 7.29 -12.09 13.55
C ASN A 206 6.44 -11.30 14.57
N PRO A 207 6.82 -11.32 15.87
CA PRO A 207 6.01 -10.68 16.92
C PRO A 207 5.77 -9.17 16.71
N LEU A 208 6.70 -8.46 16.07
CA LEU A 208 6.56 -7.02 15.84
C LEU A 208 5.61 -6.74 14.67
N SER A 209 5.71 -7.49 13.56
CA SER A 209 4.74 -7.39 12.46
C SER A 209 3.33 -7.74 12.93
N ASP A 210 3.18 -8.74 13.80
CA ASP A 210 1.90 -9.14 14.37
C ASP A 210 1.26 -8.03 15.23
N MET A 211 2.06 -7.41 16.08
CA MET A 211 1.62 -6.28 16.90
C MET A 211 1.13 -5.11 16.03
N LEU A 212 1.92 -4.76 15.01
CA LEU A 212 1.59 -3.68 14.07
C LEU A 212 0.32 -3.99 13.26
N ALA A 213 0.20 -5.21 12.75
CA ALA A 213 -0.96 -5.67 11.99
C ALA A 213 -2.26 -5.59 12.81
N LYS A 214 -2.22 -6.06 14.08
CA LYS A 214 -3.39 -5.96 14.96
C LYS A 214 -3.76 -4.52 15.29
N GLN A 215 -2.80 -3.67 15.58
CA GLN A 215 -3.04 -2.26 15.84
C GLN A 215 -3.59 -1.53 14.60
N ALA A 216 -3.03 -1.83 13.42
CA ALA A 216 -3.50 -1.31 12.14
C ALA A 216 -4.96 -1.70 11.89
N LEU A 217 -5.27 -3.00 12.04
CA LEU A 217 -6.61 -3.52 11.81
C LEU A 217 -7.65 -2.86 12.72
N GLY A 218 -7.35 -2.64 14.00
CA GLY A 218 -8.23 -1.94 14.93
C GLY A 218 -8.48 -0.49 14.52
N LEU A 219 -7.42 0.28 14.22
CA LEU A 219 -7.56 1.67 13.78
C LEU A 219 -8.40 1.80 12.50
N LEU A 220 -8.19 0.91 11.54
CA LEU A 220 -8.89 0.90 10.26
C LEU A 220 -10.36 0.51 10.45
N ALA A 221 -10.65 -0.56 11.19
CA ALA A 221 -12.01 -1.06 11.41
C ALA A 221 -12.90 -0.05 12.14
N ASP A 222 -12.36 0.58 13.18
CA ASP A 222 -13.09 1.55 14.00
C ASP A 222 -13.41 2.86 13.26
N ASN A 223 -12.63 3.20 12.20
CA ASN A 223 -12.70 4.52 11.58
C ASN A 223 -13.08 4.52 10.10
N LEU A 224 -13.09 3.36 9.41
CA LEU A 224 -13.38 3.29 7.98
C LEU A 224 -14.73 3.91 7.61
N LEU A 225 -15.80 3.49 8.28
CA LEU A 225 -17.15 3.94 7.96
C LEU A 225 -17.31 5.43 8.29
N THR A 226 -16.76 5.88 9.43
CA THR A 226 -16.75 7.31 9.78
C THR A 226 -16.01 8.12 8.73
N ALA A 227 -14.83 7.68 8.29
CA ALA A 227 -14.09 8.38 7.25
C ALA A 227 -14.79 8.38 5.88
N CYS A 228 -15.60 7.34 5.58
CA CYS A 228 -16.44 7.30 4.37
C CYS A 228 -17.65 8.22 4.43
N GLU A 229 -18.30 8.34 5.60
CA GLU A 229 -19.54 9.09 5.80
C GLU A 229 -19.30 10.56 6.16
N GLN A 230 -18.21 10.84 6.85
CA GLN A 230 -17.79 12.15 7.33
C GLN A 230 -16.38 12.45 6.78
N PRO A 231 -16.27 12.84 5.51
CA PRO A 231 -14.98 12.99 4.83
C PRO A 231 -14.07 14.04 5.45
N ASP A 232 -14.60 14.93 6.27
CA ASP A 232 -13.86 16.00 6.96
C ASP A 232 -13.53 15.66 8.42
N ASP A 233 -13.87 14.47 8.92
CA ASP A 233 -13.51 14.05 10.28
C ASP A 233 -12.00 13.78 10.37
N ARG A 234 -11.26 14.76 10.89
CA ARG A 234 -9.80 14.72 11.04
C ARG A 234 -9.32 13.56 11.91
N LYS A 235 -10.10 13.19 12.92
CA LYS A 235 -9.73 12.10 13.83
C LYS A 235 -9.81 10.76 13.11
N ALA A 236 -10.92 10.53 12.40
CA ALA A 236 -11.08 9.32 11.59
C ALA A 236 -10.04 9.25 10.48
N ARG A 237 -9.80 10.36 9.74
CA ARG A 237 -8.78 10.46 8.71
C ARG A 237 -7.37 10.18 9.25
N GLY A 238 -7.02 10.74 10.39
CA GLY A 238 -5.74 10.50 11.06
C GLY A 238 -5.57 9.04 11.50
N ALA A 239 -6.62 8.43 12.03
CA ALA A 239 -6.62 7.02 12.41
C ALA A 239 -6.47 6.09 11.18
N MET A 240 -7.19 6.39 10.07
CA MET A 240 -7.03 5.66 8.81
C MET A 240 -5.61 5.77 8.26
N LEU A 241 -5.02 6.96 8.25
CA LEU A 241 -3.68 7.19 7.74
C LEU A 241 -2.62 6.48 8.59
N LEU A 242 -2.73 6.57 9.93
CA LEU A 242 -1.84 5.83 10.83
C LEU A 242 -2.05 4.31 10.69
N GLY A 243 -3.28 3.84 10.59
CA GLY A 243 -3.61 2.43 10.38
C GLY A 243 -2.98 1.90 9.08
N ALA A 244 -3.09 2.63 7.97
CA ALA A 244 -2.48 2.27 6.69
C ALA A 244 -0.95 2.22 6.79
N HIS A 245 -0.32 3.17 7.48
CA HIS A 245 1.12 3.18 7.72
C HIS A 245 1.58 1.96 8.52
N LEU A 246 0.88 1.64 9.62
CA LEU A 246 1.21 0.47 10.46
C LEU A 246 1.00 -0.85 9.70
N ALA A 247 -0.04 -0.95 8.86
CA ALA A 247 -0.23 -2.09 7.96
C ALA A 247 0.92 -2.19 6.95
N GLY A 248 1.38 -1.05 6.41
CA GLY A 248 2.57 -0.95 5.55
C GLY A 248 3.82 -1.50 6.22
N LEU A 249 4.11 -1.08 7.45
CA LEU A 249 5.22 -1.59 8.24
C LEU A 249 5.09 -3.08 8.54
N ALA A 250 3.86 -3.57 8.81
CA ALA A 250 3.63 -4.97 9.06
C ALA A 250 3.97 -5.82 7.81
N PHE A 251 3.42 -5.47 6.63
CA PHE A 251 3.65 -6.27 5.43
C PHE A 251 5.05 -6.08 4.82
N ALA A 252 5.72 -4.97 5.08
CA ALA A 252 7.15 -4.82 4.73
C ALA A 252 8.04 -5.85 5.43
N ASN A 253 7.58 -6.38 6.57
CA ASN A 253 8.30 -7.36 7.39
C ASN A 253 7.68 -8.77 7.34
N ALA A 254 6.43 -8.90 6.88
CA ALA A 254 5.70 -10.16 6.71
C ALA A 254 4.84 -10.04 5.44
N PRO A 255 5.33 -10.51 4.28
CA PRO A 255 4.77 -10.18 2.97
C PRO A 255 3.30 -10.58 2.79
N VAL A 256 2.58 -9.81 1.96
CA VAL A 256 1.22 -10.08 1.49
C VAL A 256 1.14 -11.38 0.66
N ALA A 257 -0.08 -11.89 0.43
CA ALA A 257 -0.29 -13.26 0.01
C ALA A 257 -1.38 -13.42 -1.08
N GLY A 258 -2.33 -14.32 -0.86
CA GLY A 258 -3.31 -14.79 -1.83
C GLY A 258 -4.30 -13.74 -2.30
N VAL A 259 -4.77 -12.83 -1.43
CA VAL A 259 -5.69 -11.76 -1.82
C VAL A 259 -5.04 -10.87 -2.87
N HIS A 260 -3.83 -10.39 -2.59
CA HIS A 260 -3.06 -9.58 -3.53
C HIS A 260 -2.71 -10.34 -4.81
N ALA A 261 -2.34 -11.63 -4.71
CA ALA A 261 -2.00 -12.44 -5.88
C ALA A 261 -3.17 -12.54 -6.86
N LEU A 262 -4.40 -12.72 -6.35
CA LEU A 262 -5.60 -12.80 -7.17
C LEU A 262 -6.15 -11.41 -7.57
N ALA A 263 -5.82 -10.36 -6.84
CA ALA A 263 -6.21 -8.99 -7.20
C ALA A 263 -5.41 -8.43 -8.39
N TYR A 264 -4.15 -8.80 -8.57
CA TYR A 264 -3.28 -8.25 -9.62
C TYR A 264 -3.83 -8.42 -11.04
N PRO A 265 -4.36 -9.60 -11.47
CA PRO A 265 -4.96 -9.74 -12.79
C PRO A 265 -6.15 -8.80 -13.02
N LEU A 266 -6.95 -8.52 -11.97
CA LEU A 266 -8.09 -7.62 -12.06
C LEU A 266 -7.66 -6.18 -12.37
N GLY A 267 -6.61 -5.72 -11.70
CA GLY A 267 -6.01 -4.41 -11.99
C GLY A 267 -5.34 -4.36 -13.35
N GLY A 268 -4.56 -5.40 -13.71
CA GLY A 268 -3.78 -5.41 -14.95
C GLY A 268 -4.62 -5.54 -16.23
N ILE A 269 -5.75 -6.28 -16.17
CA ILE A 269 -6.55 -6.60 -17.36
C ILE A 269 -7.79 -5.70 -17.47
N TYR A 270 -8.47 -5.47 -16.34
CA TYR A 270 -9.72 -4.68 -16.31
C TYR A 270 -9.53 -3.26 -15.77
N HIS A 271 -8.31 -2.90 -15.42
CA HIS A 271 -7.98 -1.58 -14.86
C HIS A 271 -8.80 -1.22 -13.61
N LEU A 272 -9.21 -2.25 -12.84
CA LEU A 272 -9.89 -2.00 -11.57
C LEU A 272 -8.91 -1.40 -10.56
N PRO A 273 -9.34 -0.39 -9.77
CA PRO A 273 -8.51 0.16 -8.71
C PRO A 273 -7.98 -0.91 -7.77
N HIS A 274 -6.71 -0.82 -7.37
CA HIS A 274 -6.02 -1.86 -6.59
C HIS A 274 -6.77 -2.26 -5.32
N GLY A 275 -7.18 -1.30 -4.50
CA GLY A 275 -7.93 -1.58 -3.28
C GLY A 275 -9.31 -2.20 -3.52
N LEU A 276 -9.97 -1.84 -4.64
CA LEU A 276 -11.21 -2.51 -5.05
C LEU A 276 -10.94 -3.96 -5.44
N SER A 277 -9.89 -4.23 -6.21
CA SER A 277 -9.49 -5.59 -6.60
C SER A 277 -9.21 -6.46 -5.37
N ASN A 278 -8.55 -5.92 -4.36
CA ASN A 278 -8.33 -6.61 -3.09
C ASN A 278 -9.64 -6.84 -2.33
N ALA A 279 -10.56 -5.87 -2.30
CA ALA A 279 -11.86 -6.03 -1.66
C ALA A 279 -12.71 -7.15 -2.29
N LEU A 280 -12.64 -7.30 -3.63
CA LEU A 280 -13.35 -8.35 -4.37
C LEU A 280 -12.83 -9.75 -4.05
N MET A 281 -11.53 -9.91 -3.85
CA MET A 281 -10.90 -11.20 -3.56
C MET A 281 -10.80 -11.51 -2.07
N LEU A 282 -11.06 -10.54 -1.19
CA LEU A 282 -10.89 -10.68 0.26
C LEU A 282 -11.67 -11.87 0.82
N ARG A 283 -13.00 -11.85 0.73
CA ARG A 283 -13.85 -12.91 1.28
C ARG A 283 -13.51 -14.31 0.74
N PRO A 284 -13.48 -14.55 -0.59
CA PRO A 284 -13.18 -15.87 -1.13
C PRO A 284 -11.84 -16.44 -0.63
N VAL A 285 -10.79 -15.62 -0.57
CA VAL A 285 -9.47 -16.06 -0.10
C VAL A 285 -9.47 -16.35 1.39
N LEU A 286 -10.13 -15.53 2.22
CA LEU A 286 -10.23 -15.81 3.65
C LEU A 286 -11.02 -17.10 3.93
N GLU A 287 -12.09 -17.36 3.19
CA GLU A 287 -12.84 -18.62 3.29
C GLU A 287 -11.97 -19.83 2.92
N HIS A 288 -11.19 -19.74 1.85
CA HIS A 288 -10.23 -20.78 1.44
C HIS A 288 -9.18 -21.05 2.54
N ASN A 289 -8.65 -20.00 3.14
CA ASN A 289 -7.63 -20.09 4.18
C ASN A 289 -8.19 -20.48 5.57
N SER A 290 -9.52 -20.50 5.74
CA SER A 290 -10.17 -20.56 7.07
C SER A 290 -9.82 -21.77 7.90
N GLU A 291 -9.50 -22.92 7.30
CA GLU A 291 -9.04 -24.11 8.02
C GLU A 291 -7.58 -23.96 8.44
N ALA A 292 -6.68 -23.58 7.51
CA ALA A 292 -5.25 -23.50 7.75
C ALA A 292 -4.89 -22.31 8.67
N ALA A 293 -5.62 -21.19 8.56
CA ALA A 293 -5.38 -19.98 9.33
C ALA A 293 -6.36 -19.79 10.51
N ARG A 294 -7.14 -20.82 10.88
CA ARG A 294 -8.23 -20.73 11.86
C ARG A 294 -7.83 -20.00 13.14
N GLU A 295 -6.77 -20.41 13.79
CA GLU A 295 -6.34 -19.83 15.07
C GLU A 295 -5.88 -18.37 14.91
N LEU A 296 -5.23 -18.04 13.78
CA LEU A 296 -4.79 -16.69 13.47
C LEU A 296 -5.98 -15.76 13.20
N TYR A 297 -6.96 -16.22 12.44
CA TYR A 297 -8.19 -15.46 12.19
C TYR A 297 -9.02 -15.30 13.47
N ALA A 298 -9.10 -16.35 14.28
CA ALA A 298 -9.77 -16.29 15.58
C ALA A 298 -9.11 -15.30 16.54
N GLU A 299 -7.81 -15.07 16.44
CA GLU A 299 -7.08 -14.05 17.21
C GLU A 299 -7.40 -12.61 16.74
N LEU A 300 -7.64 -12.41 15.44
CA LEU A 300 -8.01 -11.12 14.88
C LEU A 300 -9.50 -10.76 15.10
N ALA A 301 -10.37 -11.75 15.17
CA ALA A 301 -11.83 -11.55 15.19
C ALA A 301 -12.30 -10.58 16.29
N PRO A 302 -11.85 -10.67 17.57
CA PRO A 302 -12.27 -9.75 18.61
C PRO A 302 -11.88 -8.28 18.39
N ILE A 303 -10.95 -8.00 17.47
CA ILE A 303 -10.56 -6.64 17.09
C ILE A 303 -11.71 -5.99 16.31
N LEU A 304 -12.40 -6.75 15.46
CA LEU A 304 -13.50 -6.26 14.62
C LEU A 304 -14.86 -6.45 15.27
N ASP A 305 -15.02 -7.52 16.06
CA ASP A 305 -16.24 -7.86 16.77
C ASP A 305 -15.89 -8.33 18.21
N PRO A 306 -15.77 -7.41 19.18
CA PRO A 306 -15.47 -7.77 20.57
C PRO A 306 -16.47 -8.76 21.19
N GLY A 307 -17.71 -8.82 20.66
CA GLY A 307 -18.75 -9.73 21.12
C GLY A 307 -18.41 -11.21 20.94
N CYS A 308 -17.56 -11.53 19.96
CA CYS A 308 -17.17 -12.92 19.67
C CYS A 308 -16.02 -13.47 20.56
N ALA A 309 -15.46 -12.68 21.48
CA ALA A 309 -14.23 -13.03 22.22
C ALA A 309 -14.31 -14.37 22.95
N ASN A 310 -15.50 -14.79 23.40
CA ASN A 310 -15.73 -16.03 24.12
C ASN A 310 -16.20 -17.20 23.24
N GLU A 311 -16.32 -17.01 21.92
CA GLU A 311 -16.67 -18.06 20.99
C GLU A 311 -15.48 -18.99 20.73
N ALA A 312 -15.76 -20.22 20.28
CA ALA A 312 -14.71 -21.14 19.81
C ALA A 312 -14.00 -20.57 18.57
N SER A 313 -12.75 -20.99 18.29
CA SER A 313 -11.94 -20.48 17.19
C SER A 313 -12.67 -20.52 15.84
N GLN A 314 -13.44 -21.58 15.57
CA GLN A 314 -14.24 -21.67 14.34
C GLN A 314 -15.30 -20.57 14.24
N GLY A 315 -16.04 -20.29 15.32
CA GLY A 315 -17.03 -19.21 15.37
C GLY A 315 -16.37 -17.85 15.17
N ARG A 316 -15.28 -17.59 15.88
CA ARG A 316 -14.50 -16.35 15.74
C ARG A 316 -13.99 -16.15 14.31
N THR A 317 -13.47 -17.19 13.67
CA THR A 317 -13.04 -17.13 12.25
C THR A 317 -14.19 -16.71 11.33
N GLN A 318 -15.37 -17.31 11.52
CA GLN A 318 -16.56 -16.95 10.73
C GLN A 318 -16.99 -15.51 10.99
N ARG A 319 -16.92 -15.03 12.24
CA ARG A 319 -17.21 -13.63 12.60
C ARG A 319 -16.26 -12.64 11.92
N LEU A 320 -14.94 -12.95 11.89
CA LEU A 320 -13.97 -12.12 11.20
C LEU A 320 -14.35 -11.94 9.72
N ILE A 321 -14.60 -13.05 9.01
CA ILE A 321 -14.92 -13.06 7.59
C ILE A 321 -16.22 -12.30 7.32
N ALA A 322 -17.26 -12.56 8.10
CA ALA A 322 -18.55 -11.88 7.98
C ALA A 322 -18.42 -10.37 8.21
N ARG A 323 -17.72 -9.96 9.28
CA ARG A 323 -17.55 -8.53 9.58
C ARG A 323 -16.76 -7.78 8.52
N LEU A 324 -15.75 -8.40 7.94
CA LEU A 324 -15.01 -7.80 6.82
C LEU A 324 -15.89 -7.64 5.57
N GLU A 325 -16.74 -8.62 5.23
CA GLU A 325 -17.70 -8.50 4.14
C GLU A 325 -18.70 -7.37 4.41
N GLU A 326 -19.22 -7.27 5.63
CA GLU A 326 -20.11 -6.17 6.04
C GLU A 326 -19.42 -4.82 5.83
N LEU A 327 -18.18 -4.65 6.28
CA LEU A 327 -17.41 -3.40 6.11
C LEU A 327 -17.22 -3.04 4.63
N VAL A 328 -16.96 -4.02 3.75
CA VAL A 328 -16.91 -3.78 2.30
C VAL A 328 -18.23 -3.22 1.79
N VAL A 329 -19.36 -3.84 2.15
CA VAL A 329 -20.69 -3.42 1.69
C VAL A 329 -21.10 -2.09 2.31
N GLU A 330 -20.95 -1.92 3.62
CA GLU A 330 -21.30 -0.69 4.36
C GLU A 330 -20.48 0.52 3.90
N SER A 331 -19.22 0.31 3.51
CA SER A 331 -18.38 1.36 2.93
C SER A 331 -18.87 1.85 1.55
N GLY A 332 -19.74 1.07 0.89
CA GLY A 332 -20.36 1.39 -0.40
C GLY A 332 -19.67 0.73 -1.60
N LEU A 333 -18.73 -0.19 -1.36
CA LEU A 333 -18.14 -1.00 -2.44
C LEU A 333 -19.09 -2.12 -2.87
N LYS A 334 -19.09 -2.42 -4.16
CA LYS A 334 -19.83 -3.56 -4.71
C LYS A 334 -18.94 -4.79 -4.66
N PRO A 335 -19.34 -5.88 -3.96
CA PRO A 335 -18.42 -6.95 -3.61
C PRO A 335 -18.34 -8.09 -4.65
N ARG A 336 -18.85 -7.90 -5.86
CA ARG A 336 -18.90 -8.95 -6.88
C ARG A 336 -18.22 -8.52 -8.18
N LEU A 337 -17.47 -9.42 -8.81
CA LEU A 337 -16.78 -9.17 -10.08
C LEU A 337 -17.74 -8.77 -11.20
N ARG A 338 -18.94 -9.38 -11.25
CA ARG A 338 -19.99 -9.04 -12.22
C ARG A 338 -20.51 -7.61 -12.12
N ASP A 339 -20.37 -6.96 -10.95
CA ASP A 339 -20.78 -5.58 -10.77
C ASP A 339 -19.76 -4.58 -11.34
N HIS A 340 -18.63 -5.10 -11.84
CA HIS A 340 -17.50 -4.36 -12.39
C HIS A 340 -17.14 -4.82 -13.81
N ASP A 341 -18.13 -5.34 -14.54
CA ASP A 341 -18.01 -5.76 -15.95
C ASP A 341 -16.91 -6.81 -16.21
N VAL A 342 -16.58 -7.64 -15.22
CA VAL A 342 -15.67 -8.78 -15.39
C VAL A 342 -16.47 -9.97 -15.93
N PRO A 343 -16.18 -10.44 -17.16
CA PRO A 343 -16.92 -11.56 -17.75
C PRO A 343 -16.64 -12.88 -17.02
N ARG A 344 -17.67 -13.68 -16.80
CA ARG A 344 -17.51 -14.99 -16.15
C ARG A 344 -16.63 -15.95 -16.96
N GLU A 345 -16.72 -15.86 -18.29
CA GLU A 345 -15.92 -16.65 -19.23
C GLU A 345 -14.41 -16.38 -19.12
N ASP A 346 -14.01 -15.26 -18.54
CA ASP A 346 -12.58 -14.90 -18.35
C ASP A 346 -11.97 -15.49 -17.08
N ILE A 347 -12.76 -16.11 -16.20
CA ILE A 347 -12.28 -16.73 -14.96
C ILE A 347 -11.10 -17.70 -15.18
N PRO A 348 -11.11 -18.60 -16.20
CA PRO A 348 -9.96 -19.47 -16.45
C PRO A 348 -8.68 -18.71 -16.84
N MET A 349 -8.81 -17.58 -17.53
CA MET A 349 -7.68 -16.73 -17.89
C MET A 349 -7.16 -16.02 -16.63
N LEU A 350 -8.03 -15.42 -15.80
CA LEU A 350 -7.66 -14.79 -14.55
C LEU A 350 -6.91 -15.76 -13.62
N ALA A 351 -7.39 -17.01 -13.51
CA ALA A 351 -6.72 -18.02 -12.70
C ALA A 351 -5.28 -18.27 -13.16
N ARG A 352 -5.06 -18.43 -14.48
CA ARG A 352 -3.71 -18.60 -15.04
C ARG A 352 -2.80 -17.39 -14.79
N GLU A 353 -3.34 -16.17 -14.93
CA GLU A 353 -2.57 -14.94 -14.68
C GLU A 353 -2.20 -14.79 -13.22
N ALA A 354 -3.09 -15.16 -12.28
CA ALA A 354 -2.79 -15.17 -10.85
C ALA A 354 -1.63 -16.10 -10.49
N MET A 355 -1.50 -17.25 -11.18
CA MET A 355 -0.40 -18.19 -10.95
C MET A 355 0.99 -17.61 -11.28
N LYS A 356 1.06 -16.53 -12.03
CA LYS A 356 2.33 -15.82 -12.28
C LYS A 356 2.84 -15.09 -11.03
N GLN A 357 1.98 -14.86 -10.03
CA GLN A 357 2.30 -14.15 -8.79
C GLN A 357 2.91 -15.05 -7.70
N GLN A 358 3.82 -15.95 -8.08
CA GLN A 358 4.44 -16.94 -7.18
C GLN A 358 5.05 -16.31 -5.93
N ARG A 359 5.68 -15.12 -6.07
CA ARG A 359 6.28 -14.38 -4.95
C ARG A 359 5.28 -13.99 -3.84
N LEU A 360 3.98 -13.91 -4.17
CA LEU A 360 2.90 -13.63 -3.24
C LEU A 360 2.23 -14.92 -2.76
N LEU A 361 1.93 -15.83 -3.67
CA LEU A 361 1.24 -17.09 -3.37
C LEU A 361 1.99 -17.95 -2.35
N VAL A 362 3.32 -17.94 -2.36
CA VAL A 362 4.14 -18.70 -1.39
C VAL A 362 3.93 -18.24 0.06
N ASN A 363 3.45 -17.02 0.28
CA ASN A 363 3.20 -16.47 1.61
C ASN A 363 1.80 -16.83 2.14
N ASN A 364 0.92 -17.39 1.29
CA ASN A 364 -0.44 -17.71 1.71
C ASN A 364 -0.45 -18.86 2.72
N PRO A 365 -1.29 -18.82 3.76
CA PRO A 365 -1.38 -19.90 4.76
C PRO A 365 -1.69 -21.28 4.21
N CYS A 366 -2.45 -21.31 3.11
CA CYS A 366 -2.83 -22.50 2.39
C CYS A 366 -2.40 -22.37 0.92
N PRO A 367 -1.80 -23.39 0.30
CA PRO A 367 -1.48 -23.32 -1.13
C PRO A 367 -2.70 -22.99 -1.98
N ILE A 368 -2.49 -22.20 -3.01
CA ILE A 368 -3.50 -21.88 -4.05
C ILE A 368 -2.94 -22.34 -5.39
N ASP A 369 -3.56 -23.34 -5.99
CA ASP A 369 -3.28 -23.76 -7.36
C ASP A 369 -4.22 -23.08 -8.37
N GLU A 370 -4.06 -23.37 -9.67
CA GLU A 370 -4.89 -22.77 -10.73
C GLU A 370 -6.37 -23.16 -10.58
N ALA A 371 -6.67 -24.39 -10.14
CA ALA A 371 -8.03 -24.83 -9.92
C ALA A 371 -8.66 -24.13 -8.69
N ASP A 372 -7.88 -23.92 -7.63
CA ASP A 372 -8.27 -23.12 -6.48
C ASP A 372 -8.55 -21.67 -6.90
N ALA A 373 -7.64 -21.06 -7.63
CA ALA A 373 -7.81 -19.69 -8.11
C ALA A 373 -9.09 -19.53 -8.96
N ALA A 374 -9.38 -20.47 -9.85
CA ALA A 374 -10.63 -20.46 -10.62
C ALA A 374 -11.86 -20.54 -9.72
N ARG A 375 -11.87 -21.40 -8.69
CA ARG A 375 -12.97 -21.47 -7.72
C ARG A 375 -13.12 -20.18 -6.90
N LEU A 376 -12.02 -19.54 -6.55
CA LEU A 376 -12.04 -18.28 -5.80
C LEU A 376 -12.60 -17.12 -6.63
N TYR A 377 -12.22 -17.01 -7.91
CA TYR A 377 -12.84 -16.04 -8.82
C TYR A 377 -14.31 -16.34 -9.06
N GLU A 378 -14.70 -17.62 -9.19
CA GLU A 378 -16.10 -18.00 -9.31
C GLU A 378 -16.91 -17.60 -8.06
N ALA A 379 -16.36 -17.77 -6.86
CA ALA A 379 -16.98 -17.33 -5.61
C ALA A 379 -17.08 -15.81 -5.48
N ALA A 380 -16.17 -15.06 -6.11
CA ALA A 380 -16.19 -13.61 -6.16
C ALA A 380 -17.17 -13.08 -7.24
N TRP A 381 -17.57 -13.89 -8.22
CA TRP A 381 -18.41 -13.47 -9.34
C TRP A 381 -19.88 -13.47 -8.98
#